data_cf9a6d4c289e851f9486706e78619a73
#
_entry.id   cf9a6d4c289e851f9486706e78619a73
#
_cell.length_a   1.000
_cell.length_b   1.000
_cell.length_c   1.000
_cell.angle_alpha   90.00
_cell.angle_beta   90.00
_cell.angle_gamma   90.00
#
_symmetry.space_group_name_H-M   'P 1'
#
loop_
_entity.id
_entity.type
_entity.pdbx_description
1 polymer ?
#
loop_
_entity_poly.entity_id
_entity_poly.type
_entity_poly.pdbx_seq_one_letter_code
_entity_poly.pdbx_strand_id
1 'polypeptide(L)'
;MKKAILVISFGTTYKETREKTIEACEKKIKECLEGYDFFRAFTSNTIIKILKNRDGLHIENPIEVLDRLHKEGYKEVIVQSLHIICGEEFNKLREQVEEYNDKFEKIILGRPLLTHKEDYKEVVKAIENQIPKMEANEALIFMAHGTVHKSNSIYIELEGMLRDLGIIAYIKTLEETKEIEKLIKRLNDTNINTVNLMPFMLVSGHHIKSDMLGEHNDSWKSIFKNYGFKVKTYLQGLGENTNIQEKFMKHAYDCIENKATKVAEIG
;
A
#
# COMPACT_ATOMS: atom_id res chain seq x y z
N MET A 1 -4.29 -32.66 -1.56
CA MET A 1 -5.24 -31.54 -1.41
C MET A 1 -4.62 -30.35 -2.13
N LYS A 2 -5.32 -29.72 -3.10
CA LYS A 2 -4.83 -28.53 -3.80
C LYS A 2 -4.93 -27.32 -2.89
N LYS A 3 -3.85 -26.54 -2.80
CA LYS A 3 -3.75 -25.33 -2.00
C LYS A 3 -3.32 -24.14 -2.86
N ALA A 4 -3.90 -23.00 -2.63
CA ALA A 4 -3.60 -21.77 -3.39
C ALA A 4 -3.23 -20.60 -2.47
N ILE A 5 -2.26 -19.80 -2.92
CA ILE A 5 -2.03 -18.44 -2.42
C ILE A 5 -2.46 -17.45 -3.50
N LEU A 6 -3.43 -16.62 -3.19
CA LEU A 6 -3.92 -15.55 -4.04
C LEU A 6 -3.42 -14.21 -3.47
N VAL A 7 -2.48 -13.57 -4.17
CA VAL A 7 -1.98 -12.24 -3.78
C VAL A 7 -2.76 -11.18 -4.52
N ILE A 8 -3.32 -10.22 -3.76
CA ILE A 8 -4.22 -9.19 -4.28
C ILE A 8 -3.66 -7.81 -4.01
N SER A 9 -3.63 -6.98 -5.05
CA SER A 9 -3.29 -5.56 -4.98
C SER A 9 -4.27 -4.72 -5.79
N PHE A 10 -4.24 -3.40 -5.59
CA PHE A 10 -4.98 -2.48 -6.48
C PHE A 10 -4.51 -2.58 -7.94
N GLY A 11 -3.22 -2.86 -8.13
CA GLY A 11 -2.58 -2.95 -9.43
C GLY A 11 -1.92 -1.65 -9.87
N THR A 12 -1.19 -1.72 -10.98
CA THR A 12 -0.61 -0.57 -11.68
C THR A 12 -0.45 -0.86 -13.17
N THR A 13 -0.62 0.15 -14.01
CA THR A 13 -0.40 0.07 -15.45
C THR A 13 1.07 0.27 -15.86
N TYR A 14 1.94 0.65 -14.93
CA TYR A 14 3.36 0.89 -15.18
C TYR A 14 4.16 -0.39 -14.92
N LYS A 15 4.72 -0.96 -15.99
CA LYS A 15 5.43 -2.26 -15.95
C LYS A 15 6.60 -2.26 -14.96
N GLU A 16 7.53 -1.31 -15.10
CA GLU A 16 8.70 -1.23 -14.21
C GLU A 16 8.32 -1.05 -12.73
N THR A 17 7.30 -0.21 -12.46
CA THR A 17 6.80 -0.01 -11.10
C THR A 17 6.20 -1.30 -10.55
N ARG A 18 5.42 -2.03 -11.37
CA ARG A 18 4.83 -3.31 -10.98
C ARG A 18 5.90 -4.35 -10.63
N GLU A 19 6.94 -4.47 -11.48
CA GLU A 19 8.05 -5.40 -11.28
C GLU A 19 8.83 -5.12 -9.98
N LYS A 20 9.10 -3.84 -9.69
CA LYS A 20 9.86 -3.43 -8.50
C LYS A 20 9.07 -3.47 -7.20
N THR A 21 7.75 -3.49 -7.26
CA THR A 21 6.87 -3.37 -6.08
C THR A 21 5.97 -4.59 -5.91
N ILE A 22 4.89 -4.69 -6.68
CA ILE A 22 3.90 -5.77 -6.56
C ILE A 22 4.57 -7.13 -6.77
N GLU A 23 5.29 -7.29 -7.89
CA GLU A 23 5.91 -8.58 -8.23
C GLU A 23 7.06 -8.93 -7.28
N ALA A 24 7.75 -7.94 -6.71
CA ALA A 24 8.75 -8.17 -5.68
C ALA A 24 8.12 -8.71 -4.38
N CYS A 25 6.98 -8.14 -3.94
CA CYS A 25 6.21 -8.67 -2.81
C CYS A 25 5.71 -10.09 -3.09
N GLU A 26 5.13 -10.31 -4.28
CA GLU A 26 4.62 -11.61 -4.70
C GLU A 26 5.71 -12.68 -4.74
N LYS A 27 6.90 -12.33 -5.24
CA LYS A 27 8.06 -13.23 -5.26
C LYS A 27 8.45 -13.68 -3.86
N LYS A 28 8.55 -12.74 -2.90
CA LYS A 28 8.85 -13.05 -1.50
C LYS A 28 7.79 -13.97 -0.88
N ILE A 29 6.51 -13.68 -1.12
CA ILE A 29 5.40 -14.49 -0.62
C ILE A 29 5.45 -15.90 -1.23
N LYS A 30 5.65 -16.01 -2.54
CA LYS A 30 5.74 -17.29 -3.24
C LYS A 30 6.89 -18.15 -2.74
N GLU A 31 8.06 -17.55 -2.47
CA GLU A 31 9.26 -18.27 -2.01
C GLU A 31 9.09 -18.89 -0.62
N CYS A 32 8.23 -18.32 0.24
CA CYS A 32 8.02 -18.84 1.59
C CYS A 32 6.86 -19.84 1.73
N LEU A 33 6.04 -20.03 0.68
CA LEU A 33 4.83 -20.84 0.72
C LEU A 33 4.94 -22.09 -0.16
N GLU A 34 5.84 -23.01 0.21
CA GLU A 34 5.98 -24.30 -0.48
C GLU A 34 4.67 -25.09 -0.42
N GLY A 35 4.31 -25.71 -1.54
CA GLY A 35 3.10 -26.53 -1.68
C GLY A 35 1.81 -25.75 -1.93
N TYR A 36 1.88 -24.42 -2.14
CA TYR A 36 0.77 -23.59 -2.60
C TYR A 36 0.97 -23.17 -4.05
N ASP A 37 -0.05 -23.33 -4.88
CA ASP A 37 -0.06 -22.75 -6.23
C ASP A 37 -0.29 -21.25 -6.13
N PHE A 38 0.51 -20.47 -6.87
CA PHE A 38 0.48 -19.00 -6.80
C PHE A 38 -0.49 -18.41 -7.82
N PHE A 39 -1.32 -17.47 -7.36
CA PHE A 39 -2.24 -16.67 -8.16
C PHE A 39 -2.15 -15.19 -7.82
N ARG A 40 -2.42 -14.35 -8.82
CA ARG A 40 -2.47 -12.89 -8.72
C ARG A 40 -3.85 -12.39 -9.09
N ALA A 41 -4.34 -11.35 -8.39
CA ALA A 41 -5.49 -10.57 -8.85
C ALA A 41 -5.29 -9.07 -8.60
N PHE A 42 -5.96 -8.25 -9.40
CA PHE A 42 -6.05 -6.81 -9.17
C PHE A 42 -7.48 -6.41 -8.83
N THR A 43 -7.65 -5.45 -7.89
CA THR A 43 -8.99 -4.94 -7.53
C THR A 43 -9.48 -3.87 -8.50
N SER A 44 -8.57 -3.14 -9.16
CA SER A 44 -8.94 -2.07 -10.09
C SER A 44 -9.31 -2.58 -11.48
N ASN A 45 -10.61 -2.64 -11.76
CA ASN A 45 -11.13 -2.97 -13.09
C ASN A 45 -10.60 -2.04 -14.20
N THR A 46 -10.34 -0.78 -13.88
CA THR A 46 -9.77 0.18 -14.84
C THR A 46 -8.35 -0.23 -15.24
N ILE A 47 -7.51 -0.58 -14.26
CA ILE A 47 -6.14 -1.04 -14.52
C ILE A 47 -6.16 -2.35 -15.32
N ILE A 48 -7.01 -3.30 -14.95
CA ILE A 48 -7.19 -4.58 -15.66
C ILE A 48 -7.53 -4.32 -17.14
N LYS A 49 -8.51 -3.46 -17.41
CA LYS A 49 -8.91 -3.11 -18.78
C LYS A 49 -7.78 -2.45 -19.59
N ILE A 50 -7.03 -1.53 -18.96
CA ILE A 50 -5.91 -0.85 -19.62
C ILE A 50 -4.82 -1.87 -19.97
N LEU A 51 -4.42 -2.72 -19.04
CA LEU A 51 -3.39 -3.73 -19.26
C LEU A 51 -3.80 -4.72 -20.37
N LYS A 52 -5.04 -5.16 -20.37
CA LYS A 52 -5.58 -6.04 -21.42
C LYS A 52 -5.53 -5.39 -22.79
N ASN A 53 -6.02 -4.14 -22.90
CA ASN A 53 -6.17 -3.46 -24.20
C ASN A 53 -4.85 -2.93 -24.75
N ARG A 54 -3.96 -2.42 -23.86
CA ARG A 54 -2.69 -1.81 -24.27
C ARG A 54 -1.57 -2.83 -24.43
N ASP A 55 -1.49 -3.78 -23.49
CA ASP A 55 -0.33 -4.68 -23.34
C ASP A 55 -0.66 -6.13 -23.69
N GLY A 56 -1.95 -6.47 -23.95
CA GLY A 56 -2.40 -7.84 -24.11
C GLY A 56 -2.27 -8.68 -22.82
N LEU A 57 -2.03 -8.04 -21.66
CA LEU A 57 -1.84 -8.71 -20.40
C LEU A 57 -3.18 -8.98 -19.72
N HIS A 58 -3.52 -10.24 -19.58
CA HIS A 58 -4.74 -10.66 -18.89
C HIS A 58 -4.48 -10.87 -17.42
N ILE A 59 -5.10 -10.04 -16.58
CA ILE A 59 -5.12 -10.17 -15.12
C ILE A 59 -6.57 -10.23 -14.68
N GLU A 60 -6.90 -11.20 -13.85
CA GLU A 60 -8.24 -11.42 -13.30
C GLU A 60 -8.48 -10.52 -12.07
N ASN A 61 -9.75 -10.25 -11.79
CA ASN A 61 -10.15 -9.67 -10.52
C ASN A 61 -10.27 -10.76 -9.43
N PRO A 62 -10.40 -10.40 -8.13
CA PRO A 62 -10.45 -11.37 -7.05
C PRO A 62 -11.55 -12.42 -7.19
N ILE A 63 -12.74 -12.02 -7.61
CA ILE A 63 -13.90 -12.92 -7.77
C ILE A 63 -13.65 -13.92 -8.89
N GLU A 64 -13.13 -13.48 -10.04
CA GLU A 64 -12.81 -14.35 -11.18
C GLU A 64 -11.80 -15.44 -10.77
N VAL A 65 -10.76 -15.07 -9.99
CA VAL A 65 -9.77 -16.06 -9.51
C VAL A 65 -10.40 -17.01 -8.51
N LEU A 66 -11.17 -16.52 -7.52
CA LEU A 66 -11.80 -17.37 -6.51
C LEU A 66 -12.80 -18.35 -7.13
N ASP A 67 -13.61 -17.92 -8.10
CA ASP A 67 -14.52 -18.79 -8.84
C ASP A 67 -13.77 -19.87 -9.62
N ARG A 68 -12.65 -19.51 -10.25
CA ARG A 68 -11.80 -20.45 -10.98
C ARG A 68 -11.17 -21.47 -10.02
N LEU A 69 -10.59 -21.03 -8.91
CA LEU A 69 -10.01 -21.91 -7.90
C LEU A 69 -11.02 -22.92 -7.35
N HIS A 70 -12.25 -22.47 -7.07
CA HIS A 70 -13.32 -23.35 -6.62
C HIS A 70 -13.65 -24.42 -7.69
N LYS A 71 -13.83 -24.01 -8.95
CA LYS A 71 -14.11 -24.93 -10.07
C LYS A 71 -12.99 -25.93 -10.32
N GLU A 72 -11.73 -25.53 -10.12
CA GLU A 72 -10.54 -26.39 -10.27
C GLU A 72 -10.30 -27.31 -9.06
N GLY A 73 -11.14 -27.22 -8.02
CA GLY A 73 -11.13 -28.12 -6.86
C GLY A 73 -10.06 -27.80 -5.82
N TYR A 74 -9.59 -26.55 -5.75
CA TYR A 74 -8.78 -26.10 -4.62
C TYR A 74 -9.60 -26.19 -3.34
N LYS A 75 -8.94 -26.56 -2.23
CA LYS A 75 -9.58 -26.77 -0.93
C LYS A 75 -9.15 -25.76 0.12
N GLU A 76 -7.89 -25.37 0.09
CA GLU A 76 -7.33 -24.37 0.97
C GLU A 76 -6.86 -23.17 0.15
N VAL A 77 -7.34 -21.98 0.50
CA VAL A 77 -6.97 -20.72 -0.17
C VAL A 77 -6.52 -19.71 0.87
N ILE A 78 -5.30 -19.21 0.71
CA ILE A 78 -4.83 -18.04 1.44
C ILE A 78 -4.94 -16.86 0.49
N VAL A 79 -5.61 -15.81 0.93
CA VAL A 79 -5.74 -14.55 0.20
C VAL A 79 -4.89 -13.51 0.91
N GLN A 80 -3.73 -13.14 0.34
CA GLN A 80 -2.89 -12.09 0.92
C GLN A 80 -3.13 -10.75 0.24
N SER A 81 -3.60 -9.79 1.02
CA SER A 81 -3.77 -8.40 0.59
C SER A 81 -2.44 -7.64 0.62
N LEU A 82 -2.16 -6.83 -0.42
CA LEU A 82 -1.06 -5.86 -0.45
C LEU A 82 -1.55 -4.42 -0.18
N HIS A 83 -2.73 -4.23 0.41
CA HIS A 83 -3.20 -2.92 0.85
C HIS A 83 -2.38 -2.42 2.05
N ILE A 84 -2.29 -1.09 2.18
CA ILE A 84 -1.52 -0.46 3.26
C ILE A 84 -2.31 -0.42 4.56
N ILE A 85 -3.60 -0.09 4.49
CA ILE A 85 -4.50 0.08 5.65
C ILE A 85 -5.80 -0.69 5.44
N CYS A 86 -6.55 -0.89 6.53
CA CYS A 86 -7.92 -1.39 6.53
C CYS A 86 -8.88 -0.28 6.06
N GLY A 87 -8.75 0.13 4.80
CA GLY A 87 -9.61 1.13 4.17
C GLY A 87 -10.74 0.51 3.35
N GLU A 88 -11.44 1.35 2.59
CA GLU A 88 -12.60 0.95 1.79
C GLU A 88 -12.29 -0.19 0.82
N GLU A 89 -11.15 -0.12 0.10
CA GLU A 89 -10.75 -1.16 -0.85
C GLU A 89 -10.48 -2.50 -0.19
N PHE A 90 -9.84 -2.50 0.99
CA PHE A 90 -9.64 -3.73 1.75
C PHE A 90 -10.96 -4.28 2.29
N ASN A 91 -11.87 -3.42 2.75
CA ASN A 91 -13.19 -3.85 3.25
C ASN A 91 -14.04 -4.48 2.14
N LYS A 92 -14.03 -3.91 0.93
CA LYS A 92 -14.67 -4.53 -0.25
C LYS A 92 -14.08 -5.91 -0.56
N LEU A 93 -12.75 -6.03 -0.51
CA LEU A 93 -12.09 -7.32 -0.69
C LEU A 93 -12.49 -8.32 0.40
N ARG A 94 -12.58 -7.89 1.66
CA ARG A 94 -13.02 -8.72 2.78
C ARG A 94 -14.42 -9.29 2.53
N GLU A 95 -15.37 -8.41 2.20
CA GLU A 95 -16.75 -8.81 1.88
C GLU A 95 -16.78 -9.83 0.75
N GLN A 96 -16.02 -9.61 -0.32
CA GLN A 96 -15.90 -10.57 -1.43
C GLN A 96 -15.36 -11.92 -0.98
N VAL A 97 -14.32 -11.95 -0.13
CA VAL A 97 -13.73 -13.20 0.36
C VAL A 97 -14.68 -13.94 1.29
N GLU A 98 -15.42 -13.23 2.12
CA GLU A 98 -16.42 -13.80 3.04
C GLU A 98 -17.51 -14.60 2.31
N GLU A 99 -17.91 -14.22 1.09
CA GLU A 99 -18.86 -14.95 0.26
C GLU A 99 -18.37 -16.35 -0.18
N TYR A 100 -17.08 -16.64 0.01
CA TYR A 100 -16.46 -17.91 -0.34
C TYR A 100 -16.18 -18.82 0.86
N ASN A 101 -16.57 -18.45 2.08
CA ASN A 101 -16.32 -19.25 3.28
C ASN A 101 -16.89 -20.67 3.18
N ASP A 102 -18.05 -20.84 2.56
CA ASP A 102 -18.70 -22.16 2.39
C ASP A 102 -18.25 -22.90 1.12
N LYS A 103 -17.45 -22.26 0.25
CA LYS A 103 -17.00 -22.85 -1.02
C LYS A 103 -15.65 -23.57 -0.90
N PHE A 104 -14.86 -23.23 0.10
CA PHE A 104 -13.56 -23.86 0.37
C PHE A 104 -13.57 -24.54 1.75
N GLU A 105 -12.75 -25.57 1.91
CA GLU A 105 -12.55 -26.18 3.24
C GLU A 105 -11.84 -25.22 4.19
N LYS A 106 -10.99 -24.34 3.62
CA LYS A 106 -10.32 -23.27 4.35
C LYS A 106 -10.05 -22.10 3.41
N ILE A 107 -10.54 -20.93 3.77
CA ILE A 107 -10.17 -19.66 3.14
C ILE A 107 -9.80 -18.65 4.23
N ILE A 108 -8.65 -18.01 4.10
CA ILE A 108 -8.17 -17.02 5.07
C ILE A 108 -7.70 -15.76 4.32
N LEU A 109 -8.18 -14.60 4.76
CA LEU A 109 -7.72 -13.30 4.29
C LEU A 109 -6.59 -12.78 5.20
N GLY A 110 -5.41 -12.58 4.61
CA GLY A 110 -4.27 -11.94 5.27
C GLY A 110 -4.49 -10.43 5.41
N ARG A 111 -4.04 -9.91 6.54
CA ARG A 111 -4.22 -8.50 6.92
C ARG A 111 -3.39 -7.54 6.06
N PRO A 112 -3.81 -6.27 5.92
CA PRO A 112 -3.03 -5.20 5.31
C PRO A 112 -1.70 -4.95 6.04
N LEU A 113 -0.86 -4.09 5.46
CA LEU A 113 0.45 -3.75 6.02
C LEU A 113 0.37 -3.18 7.44
N LEU A 114 -0.58 -2.26 7.66
CA LEU A 114 -0.77 -1.54 8.92
C LEU A 114 -2.09 -1.99 9.56
N THR A 115 -2.02 -2.91 10.50
CA THR A 115 -3.19 -3.43 11.21
C THR A 115 -3.02 -3.27 12.72
N HIS A 116 -1.88 -3.67 13.26
CA HIS A 116 -1.57 -3.64 14.68
C HIS A 116 -0.46 -2.62 14.98
N LYS A 117 -0.35 -2.18 16.24
CA LYS A 117 0.69 -1.23 16.68
C LYS A 117 2.12 -1.74 16.44
N GLU A 118 2.31 -3.05 16.51
CA GLU A 118 3.57 -3.71 16.18
C GLU A 118 3.93 -3.53 14.70
N ASP A 119 2.92 -3.60 13.82
CA ASP A 119 3.11 -3.34 12.38
C ASP A 119 3.58 -1.91 12.13
N TYR A 120 3.05 -0.93 12.90
CA TYR A 120 3.44 0.48 12.76
C TYR A 120 4.91 0.69 13.10
N LYS A 121 5.40 0.10 14.19
CA LYS A 121 6.81 0.18 14.60
C LYS A 121 7.73 -0.46 13.55
N GLU A 122 7.36 -1.65 13.06
CA GLU A 122 8.13 -2.37 12.05
C GLU A 122 8.17 -1.60 10.72
N VAL A 123 7.05 -0.99 10.30
CA VAL A 123 6.97 -0.18 9.08
C VAL A 123 7.77 1.12 9.22
N VAL A 124 7.67 1.82 10.35
CA VAL A 124 8.49 3.04 10.60
C VAL A 124 9.98 2.70 10.52
N LYS A 125 10.43 1.61 11.16
CA LYS A 125 11.80 1.14 11.06
C LYS A 125 12.21 0.75 9.63
N ALA A 126 11.29 0.15 8.86
CA ALA A 126 11.55 -0.22 7.48
C ALA A 126 11.75 1.01 6.58
N ILE A 127 10.87 2.02 6.72
CA ILE A 127 10.94 3.24 5.89
C ILE A 127 12.05 4.18 6.31
N GLU A 128 12.58 4.10 7.55
CA GLU A 128 13.70 4.93 8.01
C GLU A 128 14.89 4.82 7.04
N ASN A 129 15.19 3.63 6.53
CA ASN A 129 16.25 3.40 5.55
C ASN A 129 15.94 3.95 4.15
N GLN A 130 14.68 4.29 3.87
CA GLN A 130 14.21 4.89 2.61
C GLN A 130 14.21 6.41 2.68
N ILE A 131 14.13 6.97 3.89
CA ILE A 131 14.11 8.42 4.09
C ILE A 131 15.48 8.99 3.74
N PRO A 132 15.54 10.03 2.90
CA PRO A 132 16.81 10.67 2.58
C PRO A 132 17.41 11.34 3.82
N LYS A 133 18.73 11.49 3.86
CA LYS A 133 19.35 12.31 4.88
C LYS A 133 18.82 13.73 4.78
N MET A 134 18.23 14.22 5.87
CA MET A 134 17.57 15.51 5.95
C MET A 134 18.36 16.49 6.79
N GLU A 135 18.30 17.76 6.41
CA GLU A 135 18.82 18.88 7.18
C GLU A 135 17.76 19.40 8.17
N ALA A 136 18.18 20.18 9.18
CA ALA A 136 17.29 20.68 10.22
C ALA A 136 16.17 21.64 9.70
N ASN A 137 16.35 22.20 8.50
CA ASN A 137 15.38 23.07 7.83
C ASN A 137 14.55 22.35 6.76
N GLU A 138 14.52 21.02 6.80
CA GLU A 138 13.76 20.19 5.87
C GLU A 138 12.63 19.44 6.58
N ALA A 139 11.50 19.28 5.89
CA ALA A 139 10.42 18.43 6.31
C ALA A 139 10.15 17.34 5.26
N LEU A 140 9.74 16.16 5.72
CA LEU A 140 9.31 15.06 4.89
C LEU A 140 7.79 15.07 4.80
N ILE A 141 7.26 14.99 3.59
CA ILE A 141 5.82 14.95 3.35
C ILE A 141 5.51 13.73 2.53
N PHE A 142 4.86 12.77 3.16
CA PHE A 142 4.37 11.58 2.51
C PHE A 142 3.01 11.82 1.89
N MET A 143 2.86 11.39 0.63
CA MET A 143 1.57 11.29 -0.03
C MET A 143 1.03 9.88 0.13
N ALA A 144 -0.05 9.73 0.89
CA ALA A 144 -0.82 8.50 1.02
C ALA A 144 -2.09 8.57 0.15
N HIS A 145 -2.62 7.41 -0.24
CA HIS A 145 -3.90 7.36 -0.97
C HIS A 145 -5.04 7.88 -0.09
N GLY A 146 -5.06 7.42 1.16
CA GLY A 146 -6.13 7.74 2.09
C GLY A 146 -7.37 6.87 1.90
N THR A 147 -8.35 7.10 2.74
CA THR A 147 -9.69 6.53 2.69
C THR A 147 -10.64 7.45 3.43
N VAL A 148 -11.92 7.43 3.08
CA VAL A 148 -12.99 8.10 3.86
C VAL A 148 -13.23 7.46 5.23
N HIS A 149 -12.64 6.30 5.46
CA HIS A 149 -12.75 5.55 6.70
C HIS A 149 -11.89 6.13 7.82
N LYS A 150 -12.24 5.87 9.10
CA LYS A 150 -11.50 6.28 10.31
C LYS A 150 -10.03 5.81 10.33
N SER A 151 -9.67 4.85 9.48
CA SER A 151 -8.31 4.31 9.36
C SER A 151 -7.23 5.34 9.03
N ASN A 152 -7.58 6.55 8.58
CA ASN A 152 -6.62 7.64 8.38
C ASN A 152 -5.94 8.08 9.69
N SER A 153 -6.53 7.80 10.87
CA SER A 153 -5.92 8.08 12.18
C SER A 153 -4.57 7.38 12.38
N ILE A 154 -4.33 6.26 11.69
CA ILE A 154 -3.06 5.53 11.67
C ILE A 154 -1.91 6.44 11.23
N TYR A 155 -2.16 7.31 10.25
CA TYR A 155 -1.12 8.22 9.73
C TYR A 155 -0.63 9.21 10.78
N ILE A 156 -1.53 9.68 11.66
CA ILE A 156 -1.16 10.58 12.78
C ILE A 156 -0.24 9.84 13.77
N GLU A 157 -0.52 8.56 14.04
CA GLU A 157 0.30 7.73 14.93
C GLU A 157 1.70 7.51 14.33
N LEU A 158 1.78 7.22 13.01
CA LEU A 158 3.05 7.09 12.29
C LEU A 158 3.85 8.40 12.27
N GLU A 159 3.18 9.56 12.06
CA GLU A 159 3.82 10.89 12.16
C GLU A 159 4.45 11.10 13.55
N GLY A 160 3.75 10.67 14.62
CA GLY A 160 4.27 10.69 15.98
C GLY A 160 5.54 9.85 16.14
N MET A 161 5.51 8.61 15.67
CA MET A 161 6.66 7.69 15.76
C MET A 161 7.87 8.21 14.97
N LEU A 162 7.65 8.80 13.77
CA LEU A 162 8.74 9.40 12.99
C LEU A 162 9.33 10.62 13.71
N ARG A 163 8.49 11.41 14.38
CA ARG A 163 8.95 12.55 15.19
C ARG A 163 9.79 12.12 16.37
N ASP A 164 9.47 10.99 17.02
CA ASP A 164 10.26 10.41 18.11
C ASP A 164 11.66 9.99 17.64
N LEU A 165 11.83 9.69 16.35
CA LEU A 165 13.13 9.47 15.70
C LEU A 165 13.83 10.76 15.25
N GLY A 166 13.29 11.93 15.58
CA GLY A 166 13.83 13.23 15.17
C GLY A 166 13.51 13.63 13.73
N ILE A 167 12.61 12.91 13.05
CA ILE A 167 12.23 13.19 11.67
C ILE A 167 10.97 14.04 11.65
N ILE A 168 11.07 15.26 11.10
CA ILE A 168 9.91 16.15 10.89
C ILE A 168 9.15 15.60 9.68
N ALA A 169 8.16 14.75 9.92
CA ALA A 169 7.38 14.09 8.88
C ALA A 169 5.88 14.36 9.03
N TYR A 170 5.21 14.44 7.90
CA TYR A 170 3.75 14.55 7.77
C TYR A 170 3.26 13.54 6.72
N ILE A 171 2.15 12.89 7.00
CA ILE A 171 1.48 11.98 6.05
C ILE A 171 0.13 12.60 5.71
N LYS A 172 -0.07 12.95 4.44
CA LYS A 172 -1.31 13.56 3.96
C LYS A 172 -1.91 12.70 2.84
N THR A 173 -3.22 12.74 2.74
CA THR A 173 -3.94 11.95 1.75
C THR A 173 -4.31 12.79 0.52
N LEU A 174 -4.55 12.10 -0.60
CA LEU A 174 -4.91 12.75 -1.87
C LEU A 174 -6.17 13.62 -1.76
N GLU A 175 -7.14 13.20 -0.95
CA GLU A 175 -8.42 13.89 -0.81
C GLU A 175 -8.35 15.14 0.10
N GLU A 176 -7.24 15.33 0.82
CA GLU A 176 -7.06 16.36 1.83
C GLU A 176 -6.34 17.62 1.30
N THR A 177 -6.73 18.15 0.14
CA THR A 177 -6.10 19.37 -0.43
C THR A 177 -6.10 20.54 0.55
N LYS A 178 -7.18 20.71 1.32
CA LYS A 178 -7.27 21.76 2.37
C LYS A 178 -6.27 21.54 3.53
N GLU A 179 -5.92 20.29 3.81
CA GLU A 179 -4.94 19.97 4.84
C GLU A 179 -3.51 20.28 4.38
N ILE A 180 -3.23 20.24 3.07
CA ILE A 180 -1.96 20.73 2.50
C ILE A 180 -1.81 22.22 2.72
N GLU A 181 -2.85 23.03 2.52
CA GLU A 181 -2.80 24.47 2.79
C GLU A 181 -2.59 24.78 4.29
N LYS A 182 -3.23 24.04 5.18
CA LYS A 182 -3.01 24.16 6.63
C LYS A 182 -1.58 23.76 7.00
N LEU A 183 -1.06 22.68 6.40
CA LEU A 183 0.31 22.24 6.60
C LEU A 183 1.30 23.32 6.16
N ILE A 184 1.09 23.92 5.00
CA ILE A 184 1.92 25.01 4.48
C ILE A 184 1.97 26.20 5.46
N LYS A 185 0.81 26.63 5.97
CA LYS A 185 0.76 27.70 6.97
C LYS A 185 1.59 27.32 8.21
N ARG A 186 1.43 26.09 8.69
CA ARG A 186 2.21 25.61 9.85
C ARG A 186 3.70 25.56 9.57
N LEU A 187 4.13 25.15 8.36
CA LEU A 187 5.54 25.11 7.98
C LEU A 187 6.14 26.52 7.87
N ASN A 188 5.37 27.50 7.36
CA ASN A 188 5.80 28.90 7.27
C ASN A 188 6.06 29.53 8.64
N ASP A 189 5.43 29.04 9.72
CA ASP A 189 5.68 29.48 11.09
C ASP A 189 6.93 28.82 11.71
N THR A 190 7.69 28.06 10.91
CA THR A 190 8.90 27.35 11.32
C THR A 190 10.10 27.76 10.47
N ASN A 191 11.28 27.21 10.77
CA ASN A 191 12.49 27.42 9.94
C ASN A 191 12.55 26.48 8.73
N ILE A 192 11.48 25.74 8.42
CA ILE A 192 11.44 24.82 7.28
C ILE A 192 11.33 25.62 5.98
N ASN A 193 12.25 25.39 5.08
CA ASN A 193 12.27 26.02 3.74
C ASN A 193 12.36 24.98 2.60
N THR A 194 12.56 23.72 2.95
CA THR A 194 12.67 22.62 1.99
C THR A 194 11.71 21.51 2.37
N VAL A 195 10.95 21.00 1.40
CA VAL A 195 10.07 19.84 1.56
C VAL A 195 10.56 18.70 0.69
N ASN A 196 10.58 17.51 1.27
CA ASN A 196 10.91 16.26 0.62
C ASN A 196 9.60 15.49 0.40
N LEU A 197 9.14 15.36 -0.85
CA LEU A 197 7.91 14.64 -1.19
C LEU A 197 8.23 13.18 -1.48
N MET A 198 7.51 12.26 -0.80
CA MET A 198 7.65 10.81 -0.99
C MET A 198 6.28 10.12 -1.03
N PRO A 199 6.11 9.03 -1.78
CA PRO A 199 4.89 8.22 -1.70
C PRO A 199 4.85 7.40 -0.41
N PHE A 200 3.70 7.37 0.26
CA PHE A 200 3.33 6.37 1.26
C PHE A 200 2.30 5.42 0.66
N MET A 201 2.68 4.82 -0.45
CA MET A 201 1.86 3.90 -1.26
C MET A 201 2.70 2.70 -1.66
N LEU A 202 2.06 1.55 -1.88
CA LEU A 202 2.75 0.35 -2.36
C LEU A 202 3.53 0.63 -3.65
N VAL A 203 2.89 1.35 -4.57
CA VAL A 203 3.42 1.65 -5.92
C VAL A 203 3.53 3.16 -6.14
N SER A 204 4.58 3.60 -6.81
CA SER A 204 4.70 4.94 -7.38
C SER A 204 4.01 5.00 -8.74
N GLY A 205 2.68 4.98 -8.71
CA GLY A 205 1.82 4.89 -9.89
C GLY A 205 1.37 6.24 -10.44
N HIS A 206 0.15 6.24 -11.00
CA HIS A 206 -0.46 7.42 -11.64
C HIS A 206 -0.54 8.63 -10.69
N HIS A 207 -1.06 8.43 -9.47
CA HIS A 207 -1.20 9.51 -8.48
C HIS A 207 0.13 10.19 -8.16
N ILE A 208 1.21 9.44 -8.04
CA ILE A 208 2.53 10.03 -7.79
C ILE A 208 2.99 10.86 -8.98
N LYS A 209 2.80 10.36 -10.20
CA LYS A 209 3.21 11.07 -11.42
C LYS A 209 2.33 12.29 -11.73
N SER A 210 1.02 12.21 -11.45
CA SER A 210 0.06 13.29 -11.68
C SER A 210 -0.03 14.22 -10.48
N ASP A 211 -0.51 13.71 -9.35
CA ASP A 211 -0.99 14.56 -8.25
C ASP A 211 0.16 15.06 -7.36
N MET A 212 1.25 14.24 -7.24
CA MET A 212 2.44 14.69 -6.49
C MET A 212 3.40 15.50 -7.37
N LEU A 213 3.70 15.05 -8.59
CA LEU A 213 4.79 15.56 -9.44
C LEU A 213 4.34 16.31 -10.69
N GLY A 214 3.05 16.27 -11.03
CA GLY A 214 2.52 16.90 -12.23
C GLY A 214 2.94 18.38 -12.34
N GLU A 215 2.98 18.89 -13.58
CA GLU A 215 3.33 20.29 -13.84
C GLU A 215 2.10 21.24 -13.73
N HIS A 216 0.91 20.69 -13.45
CA HIS A 216 -0.30 21.48 -13.21
C HIS A 216 -0.27 22.14 -11.83
N ASN A 217 -1.00 23.25 -11.68
CA ASN A 217 -0.95 24.08 -10.47
C ASN A 217 -1.41 23.35 -9.20
N ASP A 218 -2.26 22.34 -9.34
CA ASP A 218 -2.84 21.58 -8.22
C ASP A 218 -1.96 20.39 -7.77
N SER A 219 -0.83 20.14 -8.46
CA SER A 219 0.12 19.13 -7.98
C SER A 219 0.81 19.59 -6.70
N TRP A 220 1.09 18.67 -5.79
CA TRP A 220 1.77 19.02 -4.54
C TRP A 220 3.10 19.72 -4.76
N LYS A 221 3.89 19.27 -5.72
CA LYS A 221 5.14 19.91 -6.13
C LYS A 221 4.93 21.38 -6.51
N SER A 222 3.92 21.66 -7.33
CA SER A 222 3.60 23.03 -7.76
C SER A 222 3.06 23.89 -6.60
N ILE A 223 2.17 23.33 -5.79
CA ILE A 223 1.63 24.01 -4.61
C ILE A 223 2.76 24.43 -3.67
N PHE A 224 3.64 23.51 -3.22
CA PHE A 224 4.75 23.86 -2.32
C PHE A 224 5.71 24.88 -2.93
N LYS A 225 6.04 24.77 -4.23
CA LYS A 225 6.88 25.75 -4.93
C LYS A 225 6.24 27.14 -4.97
N ASN A 226 4.93 27.22 -5.22
CA ASN A 226 4.20 28.49 -5.27
C ASN A 226 4.17 29.20 -3.91
N TYR A 227 4.28 28.44 -2.82
CA TYR A 227 4.42 28.99 -1.46
C TYR A 227 5.88 29.23 -1.04
N GLY A 228 6.84 29.10 -1.97
CA GLY A 228 8.25 29.48 -1.75
C GLY A 228 9.15 28.38 -1.19
N PHE A 229 8.65 27.14 -1.04
CA PHE A 229 9.47 26.03 -0.60
C PHE A 229 10.38 25.49 -1.72
N LYS A 230 11.59 25.09 -1.37
CA LYS A 230 12.39 24.20 -2.20
C LYS A 230 11.80 22.81 -2.12
N VAL A 231 11.54 22.17 -3.27
CA VAL A 231 10.93 20.84 -3.33
C VAL A 231 11.91 19.82 -3.87
N LYS A 232 12.16 18.79 -3.08
CA LYS A 232 12.85 17.57 -3.49
C LYS A 232 11.82 16.44 -3.60
N THR A 233 12.02 15.51 -4.52
CA THR A 233 11.06 14.42 -4.78
C THR A 233 11.75 13.07 -4.84
N TYR A 234 11.15 12.08 -4.22
CA TYR A 234 11.63 10.71 -4.17
C TYR A 234 10.49 9.79 -4.59
N LEU A 235 10.76 8.87 -5.50
CA LEU A 235 9.70 8.10 -6.18
C LEU A 235 9.64 6.64 -5.76
N GLN A 236 10.37 6.25 -4.74
CA GLN A 236 10.39 4.89 -4.26
C GLN A 236 9.09 4.54 -3.55
N GLY A 237 8.32 3.60 -4.10
CA GLY A 237 7.13 3.05 -3.45
C GLY A 237 7.49 2.12 -2.29
N LEU A 238 6.56 1.92 -1.34
CA LEU A 238 6.77 1.03 -0.19
C LEU A 238 7.09 -0.42 -0.63
N GLY A 239 6.52 -0.87 -1.76
CA GLY A 239 6.77 -2.21 -2.30
C GLY A 239 8.20 -2.44 -2.81
N GLU A 240 9.01 -1.39 -3.00
CA GLU A 240 10.44 -1.51 -3.32
C GLU A 240 11.31 -1.79 -2.08
N ASN A 241 10.77 -1.60 -0.88
CA ASN A 241 11.48 -1.82 0.38
C ASN A 241 11.42 -3.31 0.76
N THR A 242 12.59 -3.94 0.85
CA THR A 242 12.70 -5.38 1.17
C THR A 242 12.05 -5.73 2.51
N ASN A 243 12.18 -4.87 3.53
CA ASN A 243 11.57 -5.11 4.84
C ASN A 243 10.04 -5.04 4.77
N ILE A 244 9.48 -4.19 3.91
CA ILE A 244 8.03 -4.14 3.65
C ILE A 244 7.57 -5.40 2.90
N GLN A 245 8.34 -5.89 1.92
CA GLN A 245 8.07 -7.15 1.24
C GLN A 245 8.07 -8.33 2.23
N GLU A 246 9.06 -8.37 3.13
CA GLU A 246 9.15 -9.37 4.21
C GLU A 246 7.97 -9.29 5.19
N LYS A 247 7.47 -8.07 5.46
CA LYS A 247 6.30 -7.88 6.29
C LYS A 247 5.04 -8.51 5.66
N PHE A 248 4.79 -8.27 4.38
CA PHE A 248 3.69 -8.93 3.66
C PHE A 248 3.85 -10.45 3.60
N MET A 249 5.06 -10.93 3.40
CA MET A 249 5.37 -12.36 3.47
C MET A 249 5.01 -12.94 4.84
N LYS A 250 5.39 -12.27 5.93
CA LYS A 250 5.05 -12.69 7.30
C LYS A 250 3.54 -12.72 7.52
N HIS A 251 2.78 -11.72 7.02
CA HIS A 251 1.33 -11.72 7.12
C HIS A 251 0.68 -12.91 6.37
N ALA A 252 1.21 -13.28 5.21
CA ALA A 252 0.77 -14.46 4.48
C ALA A 252 1.11 -15.76 5.25
N TYR A 253 2.28 -15.83 5.86
CA TYR A 253 2.70 -16.98 6.67
C TYR A 253 1.88 -17.13 7.95
N ASP A 254 1.52 -16.03 8.62
CA ASP A 254 0.64 -16.04 9.80
C ASP A 254 -0.72 -16.70 9.48
N CYS A 255 -1.21 -16.60 8.21
CA CYS A 255 -2.43 -17.27 7.77
C CYS A 255 -2.30 -18.81 7.77
N ILE A 256 -1.11 -19.35 7.44
CA ILE A 256 -0.87 -20.80 7.47
C ILE A 256 -0.85 -21.31 8.90
N GLU A 257 -0.17 -20.62 9.80
CA GLU A 257 -0.02 -21.00 11.19
C GLU A 257 -1.28 -20.79 12.05
N ASN A 258 -2.40 -20.36 11.43
CA ASN A 258 -3.64 -19.96 12.12
C ASN A 258 -3.42 -18.85 13.18
N LYS A 259 -2.35 -18.08 13.04
CA LYS A 259 -2.05 -16.88 13.85
C LYS A 259 -2.64 -15.62 13.23
N ALA A 260 -3.28 -15.76 12.05
CA ALA A 260 -3.97 -14.64 11.41
C ALA A 260 -5.06 -14.13 12.36
N THR A 261 -5.01 -12.84 12.64
CA THR A 261 -6.10 -12.15 13.33
C THR A 261 -7.37 -12.36 12.51
N LYS A 262 -8.43 -12.83 13.13
CA LYS A 262 -9.73 -12.93 12.45
C LYS A 262 -10.07 -11.57 11.89
N VAL A 263 -10.36 -11.50 10.61
CA VAL A 263 -10.61 -10.22 9.90
C VAL A 263 -11.77 -9.44 10.52
N ALA A 264 -12.71 -10.13 11.18
CA ALA A 264 -13.78 -9.51 11.98
C ALA A 264 -13.28 -8.71 13.20
N GLU A 265 -12.04 -8.89 13.64
CA GLU A 265 -11.43 -8.19 14.79
C GLU A 265 -10.56 -6.99 14.34
N ILE A 266 -10.48 -6.76 13.03
CA ILE A 266 -9.73 -5.65 12.43
C ILE A 266 -10.73 -4.53 12.14
N GLY A 267 -11.02 -3.70 13.16
CA GLY A 267 -11.96 -2.60 13.06
C GLY A 267 -11.38 -1.30 13.55
#